data_2d7aa8a695a5083cd0cc4c90ec78d2f7
#
_entry.id   2d7aa8a695a5083cd0cc4c90ec78d2f7
#
_cell.length_a   1.000
_cell.length_b   1.000
_cell.length_c   1.000
_cell.angle_alpha   90.00
_cell.angle_beta   90.00
_cell.angle_gamma   90.00
#
_symmetry.space_group_name_H-M   'P 1'
#
loop_
_entity.id
_entity.type
_entity.pdbx_description
1 polymer ?
#
loop_
_entity_poly.entity_id
_entity_poly.type
_entity_poly.pdbx_seq_one_letter_code
_entity_poly.pdbx_strand_id
1 'polypeptide(L)'
;MNLGFVSAILPDLSFEEVIDCAADTGYSCVEICCWPLGKAERRYAGVTHIDVETLDERKADHINRYLEQKNITISALGYYPNPLDPDKEKSAFYVSHIRKLILAAKKLGINRVNTFIGRNQHKTVDENFELFLKTWRPLIKFAEEHG
;
A
#
# COMPACT_ATOMS: atom_id res chain seq x y z
N MET A 1 -14.66 11.97 13.62
CA MET A 1 -14.49 10.70 12.85
C MET A 1 -14.13 11.09 11.44
N ASN A 2 -13.08 10.50 10.85
CA ASN A 2 -12.70 10.75 9.47
C ASN A 2 -13.31 9.68 8.58
N LEU A 3 -13.96 10.08 7.49
CA LEU A 3 -14.48 9.18 6.48
C LEU A 3 -13.59 9.25 5.25
N GLY A 4 -13.25 8.10 4.71
CA GLY A 4 -12.41 7.96 3.51
C GLY A 4 -12.79 6.77 2.65
N PHE A 5 -12.10 6.63 1.53
CA PHE A 5 -12.25 5.49 0.63
C PHE A 5 -10.88 4.96 0.17
N VAL A 6 -10.90 3.79 -0.45
CA VAL A 6 -9.70 3.18 -1.05
C VAL A 6 -9.60 3.62 -2.51
N SER A 7 -8.49 4.20 -2.91
CA SER A 7 -8.31 4.80 -4.24
C SER A 7 -8.44 3.80 -5.41
N ALA A 8 -8.33 2.50 -5.15
CA ALA A 8 -8.52 1.45 -6.16
C ALA A 8 -9.89 1.47 -6.88
N ILE A 9 -10.90 2.11 -6.29
CA ILE A 9 -12.22 2.27 -6.93
C ILE A 9 -12.21 3.27 -8.09
N LEU A 10 -11.15 4.06 -8.21
CA LEU A 10 -10.93 5.08 -9.24
C LEU A 10 -9.65 4.76 -10.05
N PRO A 11 -9.57 3.59 -10.71
CA PRO A 11 -8.31 3.06 -11.26
C PRO A 11 -7.74 3.88 -12.42
N ASP A 12 -8.58 4.66 -13.08
CA ASP A 12 -8.23 5.42 -14.30
C ASP A 12 -7.85 6.88 -14.00
N LEU A 13 -7.96 7.31 -12.74
CA LEU A 13 -7.62 8.66 -12.31
C LEU A 13 -6.15 8.76 -11.86
N SER A 14 -5.54 9.93 -12.03
CA SER A 14 -4.25 10.27 -11.43
C SER A 14 -4.38 10.45 -9.91
N PHE A 15 -3.23 10.55 -9.22
CA PHE A 15 -3.22 10.84 -7.78
C PHE A 15 -3.98 12.13 -7.46
N GLU A 16 -3.70 13.20 -8.20
CA GLU A 16 -4.33 14.50 -8.01
C GLU A 16 -5.84 14.44 -8.23
N GLU A 17 -6.30 13.77 -9.28
CA GLU A 17 -7.74 13.61 -9.54
C GLU A 17 -8.46 12.79 -8.47
N VAL A 18 -7.80 11.79 -7.89
CA VAL A 18 -8.34 11.03 -6.73
C VAL A 18 -8.50 11.92 -5.52
N ILE A 19 -7.50 12.77 -5.23
CA ILE A 19 -7.56 13.71 -4.09
C ILE A 19 -8.61 14.79 -4.33
N ASP A 20 -8.73 15.30 -5.55
CA ASP A 20 -9.77 16.26 -5.92
C ASP A 20 -11.16 15.66 -5.74
N CYS A 21 -11.38 14.43 -6.22
CA CYS A 21 -12.64 13.70 -6.03
C CYS A 21 -12.96 13.53 -4.53
N ALA A 22 -11.98 13.24 -3.70
CA ALA A 22 -12.17 13.14 -2.24
C ALA A 22 -12.61 14.47 -1.63
N ALA A 23 -11.94 15.56 -1.99
CA ALA A 23 -12.25 16.90 -1.50
C ALA A 23 -13.66 17.35 -1.94
N ASP A 24 -13.99 17.20 -3.22
CA ASP A 24 -15.26 17.62 -3.82
C ASP A 24 -16.46 16.84 -3.26
N THR A 25 -16.26 15.58 -2.84
CA THR A 25 -17.30 14.72 -2.27
C THR A 25 -17.36 14.73 -0.74
N GLY A 26 -16.51 15.53 -0.07
CA GLY A 26 -16.55 15.72 1.38
C GLY A 26 -15.87 14.62 2.19
N TYR A 27 -15.03 13.78 1.58
CA TYR A 27 -14.16 12.88 2.31
C TYR A 27 -13.00 13.64 2.95
N SER A 28 -12.47 13.11 4.04
CA SER A 28 -11.34 13.73 4.77
C SER A 28 -10.03 12.97 4.62
N CYS A 29 -10.09 11.73 4.13
CA CYS A 29 -8.89 10.93 3.90
C CYS A 29 -9.09 9.91 2.76
N VAL A 30 -7.96 9.43 2.23
CA VAL A 30 -7.94 8.38 1.19
C VAL A 30 -6.88 7.34 1.56
N GLU A 31 -7.20 6.06 1.43
CA GLU A 31 -6.18 5.01 1.39
C GLU A 31 -5.65 4.92 -0.04
N ILE A 32 -4.38 5.19 -0.22
CA ILE A 32 -3.73 5.22 -1.54
C ILE A 32 -3.20 3.85 -1.92
N CYS A 33 -3.68 3.31 -3.04
CA CYS A 33 -3.16 2.07 -3.59
C CYS A 33 -1.82 2.27 -4.29
N CYS A 34 -0.86 1.37 -3.97
CA CYS A 34 0.52 1.41 -4.41
C CYS A 34 0.97 0.03 -4.94
N TRP A 35 0.24 -0.51 -5.91
CA TRP A 35 0.66 -1.75 -6.56
C TRP A 35 1.89 -1.53 -7.44
N PRO A 36 2.74 -2.55 -7.67
CA PRO A 36 3.76 -2.47 -8.70
C PRO A 36 3.14 -2.14 -10.06
N LEU A 37 3.80 -1.30 -10.83
CA LEU A 37 3.37 -1.00 -12.21
C LEU A 37 3.40 -2.28 -13.04
N GLY A 38 2.32 -2.56 -13.77
CA GLY A 38 2.22 -3.73 -14.62
C GLY A 38 0.78 -4.18 -14.85
N LYS A 39 0.64 -5.36 -15.48
CA LYS A 39 -0.66 -5.92 -15.81
C LYS A 39 -1.32 -6.51 -14.56
N ALA A 40 -2.52 -6.06 -14.26
CA ALA A 40 -3.33 -6.60 -13.17
C ALA A 40 -3.87 -8.00 -13.49
N GLU A 41 -3.79 -8.92 -12.53
CA GLU A 41 -4.37 -10.27 -12.63
C GLU A 41 -5.86 -10.29 -12.27
N ARG A 42 -6.36 -9.27 -11.56
CA ARG A 42 -7.75 -9.17 -11.10
C ARG A 42 -8.18 -7.72 -10.95
N ARG A 43 -9.49 -7.49 -10.92
CA ARG A 43 -10.08 -6.16 -10.68
C ARG A 43 -9.53 -5.56 -9.37
N TYR A 44 -9.18 -4.29 -9.39
CA TYR A 44 -8.57 -3.52 -8.30
C TYR A 44 -7.14 -3.92 -7.90
N ALA A 45 -6.58 -5.01 -8.42
CA ALA A 45 -5.16 -5.28 -8.32
C ALA A 45 -4.41 -4.50 -9.41
N GLY A 46 -3.19 -4.06 -9.11
CA GLY A 46 -2.38 -3.30 -10.06
C GLY A 46 -2.71 -1.80 -10.15
N VAL A 47 -3.67 -1.30 -9.37
CA VAL A 47 -3.95 0.14 -9.30
C VAL A 47 -2.84 0.83 -8.51
N THR A 48 -2.23 1.83 -9.11
CA THR A 48 -1.12 2.57 -8.52
C THR A 48 -1.33 4.07 -8.70
N HIS A 49 -1.57 4.76 -7.60
CA HIS A 49 -1.67 6.23 -7.58
C HIS A 49 -0.39 6.87 -7.04
N ILE A 50 0.44 6.12 -6.30
CA ILE A 50 1.80 6.49 -5.93
C ILE A 50 2.72 5.32 -6.26
N ASP A 51 3.64 5.52 -7.21
CA ASP A 51 4.68 4.55 -7.54
C ASP A 51 5.82 4.65 -6.52
N VAL A 52 5.85 3.69 -5.60
CA VAL A 52 6.85 3.64 -4.53
C VAL A 52 8.27 3.31 -5.00
N GLU A 53 8.42 2.77 -6.22
CA GLU A 53 9.74 2.48 -6.81
C GLU A 53 10.49 3.77 -7.20
N THR A 54 9.74 4.77 -7.65
CA THR A 54 10.29 6.03 -8.16
C THR A 54 10.04 7.22 -7.22
N LEU A 55 9.52 6.97 -6.02
CA LEU A 55 9.22 8.01 -5.03
C LEU A 55 10.52 8.60 -4.45
N ASP A 56 10.90 9.77 -4.90
CA ASP A 56 11.98 10.59 -4.37
C ASP A 56 11.46 11.70 -3.42
N GLU A 57 12.35 12.48 -2.81
CA GLU A 57 11.99 13.58 -1.89
C GLU A 57 11.15 14.65 -2.60
N ARG A 58 11.47 14.98 -3.85
CA ARG A 58 10.75 16.00 -4.62
C ARG A 58 9.29 15.58 -4.88
N LYS A 59 9.07 14.30 -5.21
CA LYS A 59 7.72 13.75 -5.39
C LYS A 59 6.95 13.70 -4.07
N ALA A 60 7.62 13.31 -2.99
CA ALA A 60 7.01 13.30 -1.66
C ALA A 60 6.58 14.70 -1.22
N ASP A 61 7.42 15.72 -1.42
CA ASP A 61 7.09 17.11 -1.14
C ASP A 61 5.92 17.62 -2.00
N HIS A 62 5.86 17.21 -3.27
CA HIS A 62 4.73 17.56 -4.15
C HIS A 62 3.43 16.94 -3.64
N ILE A 63 3.43 15.66 -3.32
CA ILE A 63 2.29 14.93 -2.76
C ILE A 63 1.80 15.61 -1.47
N ASN A 64 2.70 15.86 -0.52
CA ASN A 64 2.33 16.45 0.76
C ASN A 64 1.74 17.85 0.60
N ARG A 65 2.33 18.71 -0.24
CA ARG A 65 1.78 20.05 -0.52
C ARG A 65 0.41 19.98 -1.19
N TYR A 66 0.19 19.04 -2.10
CA TYR A 66 -1.12 18.87 -2.74
C TYR A 66 -2.20 18.44 -1.74
N LEU A 67 -1.88 17.50 -0.86
CA LEU A 67 -2.76 17.06 0.23
C LEU A 67 -3.13 18.22 1.17
N GLU A 68 -2.14 19.04 1.57
CA GLU A 68 -2.36 20.25 2.40
C GLU A 68 -3.29 21.25 1.71
N GLN A 69 -3.07 21.54 0.42
CA GLN A 69 -3.91 22.46 -0.37
C GLN A 69 -5.36 22.00 -0.44
N LYS A 70 -5.61 20.70 -0.50
CA LYS A 70 -6.95 20.11 -0.58
C LYS A 70 -7.56 19.77 0.78
N ASN A 71 -6.80 19.91 1.87
CA ASN A 71 -7.18 19.51 3.23
C ASN A 71 -7.61 18.04 3.31
N ILE A 72 -6.91 17.17 2.56
CA ILE A 72 -7.09 15.72 2.56
C ILE A 72 -5.86 15.06 3.17
N THR A 73 -6.05 13.94 3.87
CA THR A 73 -4.95 13.14 4.40
C THR A 73 -4.88 11.76 3.76
N ILE A 74 -3.70 11.17 3.70
CA ILE A 74 -3.55 9.75 3.38
C ILE A 74 -3.71 8.95 4.67
N SER A 75 -4.72 8.08 4.73
CA SER A 75 -4.98 7.23 5.90
C SER A 75 -4.05 6.03 5.98
N ALA A 76 -3.60 5.51 4.85
CA ALA A 76 -2.64 4.41 4.72
C ALA A 76 -2.13 4.30 3.27
N LEU A 77 -1.00 3.63 3.07
CA LEU A 77 -0.63 3.07 1.77
C LEU A 77 -1.14 1.62 1.69
N GLY A 78 -1.86 1.30 0.61
CA GLY A 78 -2.52 0.01 0.42
C GLY A 78 -1.85 -0.85 -0.66
N TYR A 79 -1.54 -2.10 -0.31
CA TYR A 79 -1.06 -3.13 -1.22
C TYR A 79 -1.49 -4.50 -0.72
N TYR A 80 -2.29 -5.24 -1.49
CA TYR A 80 -3.01 -6.42 -1.04
C TYR A 80 -2.63 -7.70 -1.80
N PRO A 81 -1.35 -8.12 -1.78
CA PRO A 81 -0.89 -9.37 -2.39
C PRO A 81 -1.17 -10.57 -1.50
N ASN A 82 -0.63 -11.72 -1.90
CA ASN A 82 -0.53 -12.90 -1.07
C ASN A 82 0.93 -13.18 -0.64
N PRO A 83 1.47 -12.59 0.45
CA PRO A 83 2.86 -12.81 0.87
C PRO A 83 3.19 -14.26 1.24
N LEU A 84 2.19 -15.12 1.43
CA LEU A 84 2.35 -16.55 1.69
C LEU A 84 2.01 -17.40 0.46
N ASP A 85 2.18 -16.84 -0.75
CA ASP A 85 1.96 -17.56 -1.99
C ASP A 85 2.79 -18.85 -2.04
N PRO A 86 2.22 -19.99 -2.53
CA PRO A 86 2.98 -21.22 -2.71
C PRO A 86 4.16 -21.06 -3.68
N ASP A 87 4.07 -20.15 -4.64
CA ASP A 87 5.17 -19.74 -5.50
C ASP A 87 6.13 -18.84 -4.69
N LYS A 88 7.34 -19.35 -4.45
CA LYS A 88 8.34 -18.67 -3.64
C LYS A 88 8.86 -17.37 -4.27
N GLU A 89 8.91 -17.28 -5.59
CA GLU A 89 9.37 -16.10 -6.30
C GLU A 89 8.33 -14.99 -6.18
N LYS A 90 7.05 -15.31 -6.37
CA LYS A 90 5.94 -14.37 -6.12
C LYS A 90 5.91 -13.90 -4.66
N SER A 91 6.00 -14.84 -3.71
CA SER A 91 6.04 -14.52 -2.28
C SER A 91 7.18 -13.56 -1.95
N ALA A 92 8.40 -13.83 -2.43
CA ALA A 92 9.57 -12.97 -2.21
C ALA A 92 9.38 -11.57 -2.85
N PHE A 93 8.82 -11.50 -4.05
CA PHE A 93 8.49 -10.25 -4.72
C PHE A 93 7.49 -9.42 -3.91
N TYR A 94 6.41 -10.04 -3.42
CA TYR A 94 5.40 -9.35 -2.61
C TYR A 94 5.98 -8.81 -1.30
N VAL A 95 6.77 -9.62 -0.62
CA VAL A 95 7.47 -9.20 0.62
C VAL A 95 8.44 -8.04 0.35
N SER A 96 9.17 -8.10 -0.75
CA SER A 96 10.08 -7.01 -1.15
C SER A 96 9.31 -5.70 -1.42
N HIS A 97 8.17 -5.77 -2.10
CA HIS A 97 7.37 -4.59 -2.38
C HIS A 97 6.73 -3.99 -1.10
N ILE A 98 6.28 -4.82 -0.15
CA ILE A 98 5.80 -4.35 1.17
C ILE A 98 6.90 -3.55 1.89
N ARG A 99 8.17 -3.98 1.84
CA ARG A 99 9.27 -3.19 2.40
C ARG A 99 9.42 -1.82 1.75
N LYS A 100 9.24 -1.73 0.43
CA LYS A 100 9.26 -0.44 -0.29
C LYS A 100 8.11 0.47 0.14
N LEU A 101 6.91 -0.09 0.37
CA LEU A 101 5.80 0.68 0.92
C LEU A 101 6.11 1.23 2.32
N ILE A 102 6.76 0.45 3.19
CA ILE A 102 7.17 0.90 4.52
C ILE A 102 8.11 2.11 4.41
N LEU A 103 9.11 2.04 3.52
CA LEU A 103 10.02 3.16 3.28
C LEU A 103 9.32 4.38 2.67
N ALA A 104 8.39 4.15 1.73
CA ALA A 104 7.59 5.21 1.13
C ALA A 104 6.66 5.87 2.16
N ALA A 105 6.03 5.09 3.04
CA ALA A 105 5.21 5.60 4.12
C ALA A 105 6.00 6.53 5.05
N LYS A 106 7.21 6.11 5.47
CA LYS A 106 8.12 6.97 6.24
C LYS A 106 8.43 8.27 5.50
N LYS A 107 8.76 8.23 4.22
CA LYS A 107 9.09 9.41 3.40
C LYS A 107 7.92 10.38 3.27
N LEU A 108 6.69 9.87 3.23
CA LEU A 108 5.45 10.68 3.18
C LEU A 108 4.93 11.11 4.56
N GLY A 109 5.58 10.70 5.65
CA GLY A 109 5.08 10.97 6.99
C GLY A 109 3.84 10.16 7.38
N ILE A 110 3.60 9.02 6.72
CA ILE A 110 2.47 8.12 6.95
C ILE A 110 2.92 6.98 7.85
N ASN A 111 2.19 6.68 8.91
CA ASN A 111 2.53 5.63 9.87
C ASN A 111 1.75 4.32 9.67
N ARG A 112 1.16 4.11 8.48
CA ARG A 112 0.31 2.94 8.23
C ARG A 112 0.49 2.40 6.81
N VAL A 113 0.73 1.10 6.73
CA VAL A 113 0.67 0.30 5.51
C VAL A 113 -0.38 -0.79 5.70
N ASN A 114 -1.38 -0.84 4.82
CA ASN A 114 -2.43 -1.86 4.83
C ASN A 114 -2.12 -2.95 3.81
N THR A 115 -2.26 -4.21 4.24
CA THR A 115 -1.94 -5.36 3.39
C THR A 115 -2.67 -6.62 3.86
N PHE A 116 -2.68 -7.67 3.04
CA PHE A 116 -3.15 -8.98 3.47
C PHE A 116 -2.01 -9.79 4.11
N ILE A 117 -2.37 -10.57 5.14
CA ILE A 117 -1.46 -11.54 5.76
C ILE A 117 -0.99 -12.58 4.73
N GLY A 118 -1.91 -13.00 3.84
CA GLY A 118 -1.68 -14.04 2.86
C GLY A 118 -1.98 -15.44 3.39
N ARG A 119 -2.03 -16.41 2.47
CA ARG A 119 -2.28 -17.82 2.76
C ARG A 119 -1.72 -18.71 1.65
N ASN A 120 -1.10 -19.81 2.03
CA ASN A 120 -0.87 -20.93 1.13
C ASN A 120 -2.09 -21.87 1.20
N GLN A 121 -2.86 -21.91 0.12
CA GLN A 121 -4.12 -22.68 0.04
C GLN A 121 -3.92 -24.21 0.09
N HIS A 122 -2.70 -24.70 -0.09
CA HIS A 122 -2.35 -26.12 -0.03
C HIS A 122 -1.90 -26.59 1.35
N LYS A 123 -1.97 -25.70 2.36
CA LYS A 123 -1.53 -25.94 3.73
C LYS A 123 -2.66 -25.79 4.74
N THR A 124 -2.53 -26.50 5.84
CA THR A 124 -3.40 -26.35 7.01
C THR A 124 -3.26 -24.96 7.65
N VAL A 125 -4.13 -24.64 8.60
CA VAL A 125 -4.05 -23.39 9.37
C VAL A 125 -2.75 -23.33 10.16
N ASP A 126 -2.37 -24.41 10.84
CA ASP A 126 -1.15 -24.46 11.67
C ASP A 126 0.11 -24.30 10.83
N GLU A 127 0.18 -24.99 9.70
CA GLU A 127 1.30 -24.81 8.75
C GLU A 127 1.37 -23.39 8.16
N ASN A 128 0.21 -22.76 7.92
CA ASN A 128 0.16 -21.36 7.48
C ASN A 128 0.59 -20.40 8.61
N PHE A 129 0.29 -20.73 9.87
CA PHE A 129 0.75 -19.94 11.01
C PHE A 129 2.28 -19.93 11.13
N GLU A 130 2.93 -21.08 10.93
CA GLU A 130 4.38 -21.17 10.89
C GLU A 130 4.98 -20.34 9.72
N LEU A 131 4.37 -20.41 8.54
CA LEU A 131 4.78 -19.57 7.40
C LEU A 131 4.59 -18.08 7.69
N PHE A 132 3.47 -17.72 8.34
CA PHE A 132 3.20 -16.36 8.77
C PHE A 132 4.30 -15.85 9.71
N LEU A 133 4.63 -16.57 10.76
CA LEU A 133 5.68 -16.18 11.69
C LEU A 133 7.02 -15.97 10.98
N LYS A 134 7.37 -16.88 10.08
CA LYS A 134 8.63 -16.81 9.31
C LYS A 134 8.68 -15.59 8.38
N THR A 135 7.57 -15.24 7.77
CA THR A 135 7.48 -14.15 6.77
C THR A 135 7.29 -12.79 7.44
N TRP A 136 6.41 -12.71 8.45
CA TRP A 136 5.99 -11.43 9.01
C TRP A 136 6.88 -10.92 10.13
N ARG A 137 7.51 -11.78 10.94
CA ARG A 137 8.44 -11.31 11.99
C ARG A 137 9.56 -10.41 11.43
N PRO A 138 10.25 -10.78 10.34
CA PRO A 138 11.24 -9.89 9.72
C PRO A 138 10.66 -8.61 9.13
N LEU A 139 9.41 -8.65 8.61
CA LEU A 139 8.72 -7.46 8.09
C LEU A 139 8.32 -6.49 9.20
N ILE A 140 7.79 -7.00 10.31
CA ILE A 140 7.43 -6.20 11.48
C ILE A 140 8.68 -5.53 12.05
N LYS A 141 9.77 -6.31 12.24
CA LYS A 141 11.04 -5.75 12.71
C LYS A 141 11.55 -4.65 11.76
N PHE A 142 11.48 -4.88 10.45
CA PHE A 142 11.86 -3.88 9.45
C PHE A 142 11.01 -2.61 9.57
N ALA A 143 9.69 -2.73 9.79
CA ALA A 143 8.81 -1.58 9.99
C ALA A 143 9.18 -0.81 11.28
N GLU A 144 9.43 -1.51 12.39
CA GLU A 144 9.85 -0.90 13.68
C GLU A 144 11.19 -0.14 13.56
N GLU A 145 12.14 -0.65 12.77
CA GLU A 145 13.43 0.00 12.52
C GLU A 145 13.32 1.29 11.67
N HIS A 146 12.21 1.45 10.95
CA HIS A 146 12.01 2.59 10.05
C HIS A 146 10.95 3.60 10.52
N GLY A 147 10.29 3.34 11.62
CA GLY A 147 9.33 4.24 12.28
C GLY A 147 7.91 3.84 12.07
#